data_35ee648e2ac0e6f9ef33371cc40da2a4
#
_entry.id   35ee648e2ac0e6f9ef33371cc40da2a4
#
_cell.length_a   1.000
_cell.length_b   1.000
_cell.length_c   1.000
_cell.angle_alpha   90.00
_cell.angle_beta   90.00
_cell.angle_gamma   90.00
#
_symmetry.space_group_name_H-M   'P 1'
#
loop_
_entity.id
_entity.type
_entity.pdbx_description
1 polymer ?
#
loop_
_entity_poly.entity_id
_entity_poly.type
_entity_poly.pdbx_seq_one_letter_code
_entity_poly.pdbx_strand_id
1 'polypeptide(L)' 'MIIDATILFQIAGIGIITALIHTVLKQVGKEDIAQFVSLVGFIIVLVIVIHHLADLFQQIKSVFLLQGL' A
#
# COMPACT_ATOMS: atom_id res chain seq x y z
N MET A 1 -3.92 -19.65 0.40
CA MET A 1 -3.43 -18.49 0.34
C MET A 1 -4.45 -17.45 0.31
N ILE A 2 -4.30 -16.54 1.05
CA ILE A 2 -5.37 -15.68 1.22
C ILE A 2 -4.90 -14.29 1.09
N ILE A 3 -5.27 -13.71 0.02
CA ILE A 3 -5.19 -12.30 -0.02
C ILE A 3 -6.33 -11.85 0.82
N ASP A 4 -6.03 -11.37 1.96
CA ASP A 4 -7.06 -10.89 2.84
C ASP A 4 -7.84 -9.80 2.17
N ALA A 5 -9.15 -9.96 2.13
CA ALA A 5 -10.01 -8.89 1.66
C ALA A 5 -9.78 -7.62 2.47
N THR A 6 -9.38 -7.77 3.73
CA THR A 6 -9.09 -6.62 4.56
C THR A 6 -7.95 -5.77 3.98
N ILE A 7 -6.92 -6.42 3.47
CA ILE A 7 -5.80 -5.70 2.88
C ILE A 7 -6.23 -4.96 1.63
N LEU A 8 -7.01 -5.62 0.80
CA LEU A 8 -7.53 -4.98 -0.39
C LEU A 8 -8.39 -3.79 -0.04
N PHE A 9 -9.20 -3.92 0.98
CA PHE A 9 -10.02 -2.82 1.47
C PHE A 9 -9.17 -1.67 1.97
N GLN A 10 -8.11 -1.97 2.69
CA GLN A 10 -7.22 -0.93 3.20
C GLN A 10 -6.58 -0.17 2.06
N ILE A 11 -6.06 -0.87 1.08
CA ILE A 11 -5.40 -0.23 -0.06
C ILE A 11 -6.41 0.60 -0.83
N ALA A 12 -7.60 0.06 -1.06
CA ALA A 12 -8.62 0.80 -1.78
C ALA A 12 -9.06 2.04 -1.01
N GLY A 13 -9.21 1.92 0.31
CA GLY A 13 -9.58 3.06 1.13
C GLY A 13 -8.54 4.16 1.06
N ILE A 14 -7.28 3.81 1.19
CA ILE A 14 -6.20 4.79 1.10
C ILE A 14 -6.21 5.46 -0.27
N GLY A 15 -6.41 4.67 -1.32
CA GLY A 15 -6.45 5.22 -2.67
C GLY A 15 -7.60 6.19 -2.85
N ILE A 16 -8.78 5.84 -2.35
CA ILE A 16 -9.94 6.71 -2.48
C ILE A 16 -9.72 8.01 -1.71
N ILE A 17 -9.26 7.91 -0.47
CA ILE A 17 -9.02 9.10 0.34
C ILE A 17 -7.97 9.98 -0.30
N THR A 18 -6.90 9.38 -0.77
CA THR A 18 -5.83 10.13 -1.42
C THR A 18 -6.35 10.84 -2.67
N ALA A 19 -7.17 10.15 -3.46
CA ALA A 19 -7.71 10.74 -4.67
C ALA A 19 -8.64 11.90 -4.35
N LEU A 20 -9.44 11.78 -3.30
CA LEU A 20 -10.33 12.87 -2.91
C LEU A 20 -9.55 14.09 -2.45
N ILE A 21 -8.54 13.89 -1.61
CA ILE A 21 -7.72 15.00 -1.13
C ILE A 21 -6.99 15.63 -2.29
N HIS A 22 -6.46 14.81 -3.19
CA HIS A 22 -5.76 15.32 -4.37
C HIS A 22 -6.68 16.19 -5.21
N THR A 23 -7.89 15.73 -5.45
CA THR A 23 -8.84 16.48 -6.28
C THR A 23 -9.22 17.78 -5.62
N VAL A 24 -9.49 17.76 -4.32
CA VAL A 24 -9.88 18.97 -3.61
C VAL A 24 -8.74 19.99 -3.63
N LEU A 25 -7.54 19.56 -3.36
CA LEU A 25 -6.40 20.46 -3.37
C LEU A 25 -6.15 21.05 -4.75
N LYS A 26 -6.35 20.24 -5.77
CA LYS A 26 -6.16 20.71 -7.13
C LYS A 26 -7.17 21.79 -7.48
N GLN A 27 -8.40 21.63 -7.03
CA GLN A 27 -9.44 22.60 -7.32
C GLN A 27 -9.22 23.93 -6.61
N VAL A 28 -8.56 23.90 -5.47
CA VAL A 28 -8.26 25.11 -4.73
C VAL A 28 -7.02 25.80 -5.28
N GLY A 29 -6.37 25.20 -6.26
CA GLY A 29 -5.18 25.79 -6.86
C GLY A 29 -3.88 25.39 -6.21
N LYS A 30 -3.90 24.38 -5.34
CA LYS A 30 -2.69 23.94 -4.66
C LYS A 30 -2.20 22.65 -5.29
N GLU A 31 -1.80 22.73 -6.54
CA GLU A 31 -1.38 21.54 -7.27
C GLU A 31 -0.12 20.91 -6.69
N ASP A 32 0.77 21.72 -6.16
CA ASP A 32 2.00 21.18 -5.59
C ASP A 32 1.70 20.30 -4.39
N ILE A 33 0.81 20.76 -3.52
CA ILE A 33 0.43 19.99 -2.35
C ILE A 33 -0.37 18.77 -2.77
N ALA A 34 -1.18 18.91 -3.80
CA ALA A 34 -1.93 17.76 -4.30
C ALA A 34 -1.00 16.64 -4.75
N GLN A 35 0.08 17.00 -5.43
CA GLN A 35 1.05 15.99 -5.84
C GLN A 35 1.75 15.37 -4.66
N PHE A 36 2.04 16.15 -3.64
CA PHE A 36 2.61 15.63 -2.41
C PHE A 36 1.71 14.58 -1.78
N VAL A 37 0.42 14.88 -1.71
CA VAL A 37 -0.53 13.95 -1.13
C VAL A 37 -0.55 12.64 -1.90
N SER A 38 -0.52 12.71 -3.21
CA SER A 38 -0.48 11.50 -4.02
C SER A 38 0.77 10.69 -3.76
N LEU A 39 1.90 11.34 -3.64
CA LEU A 39 3.15 10.66 -3.35
C LEU A 39 3.11 9.96 -1.99
N VAL A 40 2.62 10.68 -0.99
CA VAL A 40 2.53 10.09 0.35
C VAL A 40 1.59 8.90 0.34
N GLY A 41 0.45 9.01 -0.31
CA GLY A 41 -0.48 7.89 -0.41
C GLY A 41 0.15 6.69 -1.09
N PHE A 42 0.90 6.94 -2.15
CA PHE A 42 1.58 5.86 -2.85
C PHE A 42 2.62 5.18 -1.96
N ILE A 43 3.36 5.99 -1.20
CA ILE A 43 4.36 5.43 -0.30
C ILE A 43 3.70 4.60 0.78
N ILE A 44 2.59 5.05 1.33
CA ILE A 44 1.88 4.28 2.35
C ILE A 44 1.46 2.94 1.79
N VAL A 45 0.89 2.92 0.59
CA VAL A 45 0.48 1.67 -0.02
C VAL A 45 1.69 0.77 -0.27
N LEU A 46 2.78 1.35 -0.71
CA LEU A 46 4.00 0.60 -0.93
C LEU A 46 4.49 -0.06 0.35
N VAL A 47 4.47 0.68 1.45
CA VAL A 47 4.91 0.12 2.72
C VAL A 47 4.03 -1.05 3.12
N ILE A 48 2.72 -0.92 2.93
CA ILE A 48 1.82 -2.01 3.25
C ILE A 48 2.14 -3.24 2.40
N VAL A 49 2.34 -3.03 1.12
CA VAL A 49 2.64 -4.14 0.22
C VAL A 49 3.97 -4.80 0.57
N ILE A 50 4.96 -3.98 0.90
CA ILE A 50 6.27 -4.52 1.26
C ILE A 50 6.18 -5.34 2.53
N HIS A 51 5.38 -4.90 3.49
CA HIS A 51 5.18 -5.67 4.72
C HIS A 51 4.60 -7.04 4.42
N HIS A 52 3.64 -7.09 3.53
CA HIS A 52 3.03 -8.37 3.17
C HIS A 52 3.98 -9.25 2.39
N LEU A 53 4.78 -8.63 1.53
CA LEU A 53 5.79 -9.39 0.81
C LEU A 53 6.84 -9.97 1.75
N ALA A 54 7.22 -9.22 2.77
CA ALA A 54 8.19 -9.73 3.73
C ALA A 54 7.63 -10.93 4.48
N ASP A 55 6.35 -10.88 4.84
CA ASP A 55 5.72 -12.03 5.48
C ASP A 55 5.73 -13.24 4.57
N LEU A 56 5.40 -13.04 3.32
CA LEU A 56 5.42 -14.13 2.36
C LEU A 56 6.81 -14.71 2.20
N PHE A 57 7.80 -13.85 2.15
CA PHE A 57 9.18 -14.27 2.06
C PHE A 57 9.58 -15.14 3.23
N GLN A 58 9.16 -14.77 4.43
CA GLN A 58 9.48 -15.54 5.60
C GLN A 58 8.81 -16.89 5.57
N GLN A 59 7.60 -16.95 5.07
CA GLN A 59 6.90 -18.22 4.94
C GLN A 59 7.62 -19.13 3.95
N ILE A 60 8.07 -18.58 2.86
CA ILE A 60 8.81 -19.36 1.88
C ILE A 60 10.11 -19.86 2.48
N LYS A 61 10.78 -19.01 3.22
CA LYS A 61 12.03 -19.38 3.88
C LYS A 61 11.80 -20.51 4.86
N SER A 62 10.71 -20.44 5.62
CA SER A 62 10.39 -21.49 6.58
C SER A 62 10.20 -22.84 5.90
N VAL A 63 9.49 -22.84 4.80
CA VAL A 63 9.25 -24.06 4.06
C VAL A 63 10.56 -24.61 3.52
N PHE A 64 11.38 -23.73 2.99
CA PHE A 64 12.68 -24.17 2.47
C PHE A 64 13.56 -24.72 3.56
N LEU A 65 13.60 -24.06 4.69
CA LEU A 65 14.42 -24.52 5.80
C LEU A 65 13.95 -25.87 6.30
N LEU A 66 12.66 -26.07 6.32
CA LEU A 66 12.12 -27.34 6.79
C LEU A 66 12.41 -28.48 5.83
N GLN A 67 12.44 -28.18 4.54
CA GLN A 67 12.59 -29.24 3.55
C GLN A 67 14.02 -29.46 3.13
N GLY A 68 14.75 -28.40 2.96
CA GLY A 68 16.05 -28.50 2.35
C GLY A 68 17.18 -28.65 3.31
N LEU A 69 16.94 -28.33 4.54
CA LEU A 69 18.01 -28.36 5.51
C LEU A 69 17.60 -29.14 6.73
#